data_80595f1a84d47a9e410c36158df43857
#
_entry.id   80595f1a84d47a9e410c36158df43857
#
_cell.length_a   1.000
_cell.length_b   1.000
_cell.length_c   1.000
_cell.angle_alpha   90.00
_cell.angle_beta   90.00
_cell.angle_gamma   90.00
#
_symmetry.space_group_name_H-M   'P 1'
#
loop_
_entity.id
_entity.type
_entity.pdbx_description
1 polymer ?
#
loop_
_entity_poly.entity_id
_entity_poly.type
_entity_poly.pdbx_seq_one_letter_code
_entity_poly.pdbx_strand_id
1 'polypeptide(L)'
;MTTKPANRARTARGFSVVELVVVLAIILVLSSIAIPSLLSSMRAYRISSAASSLSALLQRARFEAIRRNTPISVRTKVDVTGDTVVYCDLNGNGNLDPDEPQIMQTSDIQFVAAGGSVPGPASTGYPAAVSPPGKITFDPRGTVIYPGAPTDYISYLGNPAGPNVFYSAVTVSQMGQIKAWTAPAGGSWSMR
;
A
#
# COMPACT_ATOMS: atom_id res chain seq x y z
N MET A 1 39.47 49.91 48.49
CA MET A 1 40.17 49.07 47.47
C MET A 1 39.19 48.08 46.91
N THR A 2 38.68 48.35 45.75
CA THR A 2 37.67 47.50 45.01
C THR A 2 38.41 46.78 43.92
N THR A 3 38.57 45.47 44.05
CA THR A 3 39.18 44.61 43.02
C THR A 3 38.11 44.26 41.98
N LYS A 4 38.32 44.74 40.73
CA LYS A 4 37.50 44.46 39.57
C LYS A 4 37.74 43.02 39.10
N PRO A 5 36.68 42.19 38.93
CA PRO A 5 36.86 40.81 38.46
C PRO A 5 37.31 40.82 36.99
N ALA A 6 38.36 40.07 36.69
CA ALA A 6 38.88 39.85 35.36
C ALA A 6 37.90 39.03 34.53
N ASN A 7 37.33 39.64 33.50
CA ASN A 7 36.46 38.98 32.53
C ASN A 7 37.33 38.09 31.61
N ARG A 8 37.34 36.76 31.87
CA ARG A 8 38.01 35.80 30.98
C ARG A 8 37.23 35.72 29.69
N ALA A 9 37.74 36.36 28.67
CA ALA A 9 37.25 36.18 27.30
C ALA A 9 37.38 34.69 26.94
N ARG A 10 36.23 34.02 26.77
CA ARG A 10 36.18 32.69 26.19
C ARG A 10 36.60 32.82 24.71
N THR A 11 37.79 32.33 24.40
CA THR A 11 38.27 32.20 23.03
C THR A 11 37.32 31.21 22.31
N ALA A 12 36.44 31.72 21.47
CA ALA A 12 35.64 30.90 20.55
C ALA A 12 36.63 30.23 19.58
N ARG A 13 36.80 28.91 19.75
CA ARG A 13 37.58 28.11 18.80
C ARG A 13 36.75 27.96 17.52
N GLY A 14 37.21 28.49 16.42
CA GLY A 14 36.63 28.27 15.09
C GLY A 14 36.93 26.85 14.62
N PHE A 15 36.06 26.31 13.79
CA PHE A 15 36.24 25.01 13.12
C PHE A 15 37.41 25.07 12.13
N SER A 16 38.23 24.05 12.10
CA SER A 16 39.27 23.87 11.08
C SER A 16 38.66 23.43 9.77
N VAL A 17 39.20 23.92 8.64
CA VAL A 17 38.77 23.45 7.30
C VAL A 17 38.93 21.94 7.15
N VAL A 18 39.98 21.36 7.73
CA VAL A 18 40.21 19.91 7.71
C VAL A 18 39.13 19.15 8.47
N GLU A 19 38.71 19.68 9.62
CA GLU A 19 37.63 19.08 10.41
C GLU A 19 36.29 19.08 9.65
N LEU A 20 36.01 20.19 8.93
CA LEU A 20 34.82 20.27 8.06
C LEU A 20 34.86 19.19 6.95
N VAL A 21 36.00 19.04 6.27
CA VAL A 21 36.16 18.06 5.19
C VAL A 21 36.00 16.63 5.71
N VAL A 22 36.56 16.31 6.89
CA VAL A 22 36.42 14.99 7.51
C VAL A 22 34.96 14.73 7.87
N VAL A 23 34.24 15.70 8.45
CA VAL A 23 32.83 15.56 8.80
C VAL A 23 31.98 15.31 7.54
N LEU A 24 32.22 16.08 6.46
CA LEU A 24 31.52 15.88 5.19
C LEU A 24 31.78 14.49 4.58
N ALA A 25 33.04 13.99 4.65
CA ALA A 25 33.38 12.66 4.18
C ALA A 25 32.63 11.58 4.96
N ILE A 26 32.54 11.70 6.29
CA ILE A 26 31.78 10.77 7.13
C ILE A 26 30.29 10.80 6.77
N ILE A 27 29.70 12.00 6.62
CA ILE A 27 28.29 12.15 6.23
C ILE A 27 28.02 11.51 4.88
N LEU A 28 28.88 11.68 3.89
CA LEU A 28 28.73 11.05 2.58
C LEU A 28 28.74 9.51 2.66
N VAL A 29 29.66 8.94 3.42
CA VAL A 29 29.73 7.48 3.62
C VAL A 29 28.48 6.96 4.32
N LEU A 30 28.03 7.60 5.39
CA LEU A 30 26.81 7.20 6.09
C LEU A 30 25.57 7.35 5.21
N SER A 31 25.47 8.43 4.44
CA SER A 31 24.35 8.68 3.53
C SER A 31 24.25 7.63 2.41
N SER A 32 25.39 7.12 1.92
CA SER A 32 25.42 6.10 0.87
C SER A 32 24.74 4.79 1.28
N ILE A 33 24.74 4.47 2.57
CA ILE A 33 24.08 3.28 3.13
C ILE A 33 22.64 3.58 3.56
N ALA A 34 22.42 4.77 4.15
CA ALA A 34 21.12 5.14 4.73
C ALA A 34 20.06 5.39 3.65
N ILE A 35 20.42 6.06 2.53
CA ILE A 35 19.47 6.45 1.48
C ILE A 35 18.80 5.23 0.82
N PRO A 36 19.49 4.19 0.36
CA PRO A 36 18.85 3.01 -0.24
C PRO A 36 17.90 2.29 0.73
N SER A 37 18.29 2.19 1.99
CA SER A 37 17.46 1.57 3.04
C SER A 37 16.17 2.36 3.26
N LEU A 38 16.25 3.68 3.31
CA LEU A 38 15.10 4.56 3.48
C LEU A 38 14.13 4.43 2.28
N LEU A 39 14.64 4.44 1.06
CA LEU A 39 13.81 4.31 -0.14
C LEU A 39 13.06 2.97 -0.19
N SER A 40 13.69 1.87 0.20
CA SER A 40 13.03 0.56 0.26
C SER A 40 11.92 0.53 1.32
N SER A 41 12.15 1.13 2.48
CA SER A 41 11.17 1.25 3.55
C SER A 41 9.96 2.11 3.13
N MET A 42 10.20 3.21 2.42
CA MET A 42 9.13 4.07 1.90
C MET A 42 8.28 3.34 0.86
N ARG A 43 8.88 2.53 -0.02
CA ARG A 43 8.14 1.71 -1.00
C ARG A 43 7.28 0.67 -0.29
N ALA A 44 7.82 -0.05 0.68
CA ALA A 44 7.06 -1.02 1.47
C ALA A 44 5.87 -0.36 2.19
N TYR A 45 6.09 0.83 2.77
CA TYR A 45 5.04 1.60 3.42
C TYR A 45 3.92 1.99 2.44
N ARG A 46 4.25 2.48 1.24
CA ARG A 46 3.26 2.85 0.21
C ARG A 46 2.42 1.65 -0.23
N ILE A 47 3.06 0.51 -0.52
CA ILE A 47 2.34 -0.73 -0.91
C ILE A 47 1.40 -1.18 0.20
N SER A 48 1.86 -1.15 1.45
CA SER A 48 1.06 -1.49 2.62
C SER A 48 -0.10 -0.52 2.85
N SER A 49 0.12 0.78 2.64
CA SER A 49 -0.92 1.81 2.71
C SER A 49 -1.99 1.62 1.64
N ALA A 50 -1.58 1.30 0.41
CA ALA A 50 -2.51 1.01 -0.70
C ALA A 50 -3.39 -0.21 -0.38
N ALA A 51 -2.83 -1.27 0.19
CA ALA A 51 -3.60 -2.43 0.62
C ALA A 51 -4.62 -2.09 1.73
N SER A 52 -4.22 -1.25 2.68
CA SER A 52 -5.12 -0.77 3.73
C SER A 52 -6.27 0.08 3.16
N SER A 53 -5.97 0.96 2.21
CA SER A 53 -6.99 1.78 1.53
C SER A 53 -7.95 0.92 0.72
N LEU A 54 -7.44 -0.08 0.00
CA LEU A 54 -8.28 -1.03 -0.74
C LEU A 54 -9.17 -1.84 0.22
N SER A 55 -8.62 -2.33 1.32
CA SER A 55 -9.38 -3.04 2.34
C SER A 55 -10.49 -2.18 2.92
N ALA A 56 -10.20 -0.91 3.21
CA ALA A 56 -11.20 0.04 3.73
C ALA A 56 -12.31 0.33 2.70
N LEU A 57 -11.96 0.49 1.41
CA LEU A 57 -12.92 0.69 0.34
C LEU A 57 -13.86 -0.52 0.19
N LEU A 58 -13.30 -1.73 0.21
CA LEU A 58 -14.08 -2.98 0.14
C LEU A 58 -15.02 -3.13 1.35
N GLN A 59 -14.54 -2.81 2.56
CA GLN A 59 -15.38 -2.79 3.76
C GLN A 59 -16.51 -1.77 3.63
N ARG A 60 -16.22 -0.57 3.12
CA ARG A 60 -17.24 0.46 2.87
C ARG A 60 -18.27 -0.03 1.88
N ALA A 61 -17.88 -0.64 0.76
CA ALA A 61 -18.81 -1.20 -0.22
C ALA A 61 -19.73 -2.26 0.40
N ARG A 62 -19.16 -3.15 1.22
CA ARG A 62 -19.92 -4.16 1.97
C ARG A 62 -20.95 -3.52 2.90
N PHE A 63 -20.55 -2.52 3.69
CA PHE A 63 -21.48 -1.81 4.59
C PHE A 63 -22.56 -1.04 3.81
N GLU A 64 -22.23 -0.43 2.68
CA GLU A 64 -23.20 0.26 1.83
C GLU A 64 -24.22 -0.73 1.21
N ALA A 65 -23.78 -1.93 0.83
CA ALA A 65 -24.68 -2.97 0.34
C ALA A 65 -25.70 -3.38 1.41
N ILE A 66 -25.25 -3.60 2.65
CA ILE A 66 -26.13 -3.92 3.77
C ILE A 66 -27.05 -2.75 4.10
N ARG A 67 -26.52 -1.51 4.19
CA ARG A 67 -27.27 -0.32 4.55
C ARG A 67 -28.37 0.04 3.56
N ARG A 68 -28.05 -0.07 2.27
CA ARG A 68 -29.00 0.26 1.17
C ARG A 68 -29.91 -0.90 0.80
N ASN A 69 -29.67 -2.09 1.34
CA ASN A 69 -30.34 -3.33 0.97
C ASN A 69 -30.31 -3.58 -0.55
N THR A 70 -29.21 -3.22 -1.21
CA THR A 70 -28.99 -3.37 -2.67
C THR A 70 -27.59 -3.89 -2.94
N PRO A 71 -27.37 -4.67 -3.99
CA PRO A 71 -26.03 -5.11 -4.35
C PRO A 71 -25.16 -3.91 -4.74
N ILE A 72 -23.95 -3.84 -4.16
CA ILE A 72 -22.93 -2.82 -4.46
C ILE A 72 -21.70 -3.48 -5.08
N SER A 73 -21.22 -2.92 -6.16
CA SER A 73 -20.05 -3.42 -6.87
C SER A 73 -18.83 -2.54 -6.62
N VAL A 74 -17.69 -3.15 -6.36
CA VAL A 74 -16.39 -2.50 -6.43
C VAL A 74 -15.77 -2.84 -7.78
N ARG A 75 -15.37 -1.83 -8.52
CA ARG A 75 -14.83 -1.95 -9.89
C ARG A 75 -13.45 -1.31 -9.98
N THR A 76 -12.70 -1.75 -10.97
CA THR A 76 -11.42 -1.16 -11.34
C THR A 76 -11.50 -0.54 -12.73
N LYS A 77 -10.90 0.62 -12.89
CA LYS A 77 -10.75 1.32 -14.16
C LYS A 77 -9.30 1.82 -14.27
N VAL A 78 -8.71 1.65 -15.43
CA VAL A 78 -7.42 2.28 -15.72
C VAL A 78 -7.68 3.63 -16.34
N ASP A 79 -7.08 4.68 -15.78
CA ASP A 79 -7.19 6.04 -16.29
C ASP A 79 -6.26 6.26 -17.50
N VAL A 80 -6.42 7.39 -18.18
CA VAL A 80 -5.60 7.80 -19.34
C VAL A 80 -4.12 7.98 -18.99
N THR A 81 -3.81 8.22 -17.72
CA THR A 81 -2.45 8.29 -17.17
C THR A 81 -1.82 6.93 -16.90
N GLY A 82 -2.58 5.83 -17.02
CA GLY A 82 -2.15 4.47 -16.66
C GLY A 82 -2.31 4.15 -15.18
N ASP A 83 -2.88 5.07 -14.40
CA ASP A 83 -3.18 4.84 -12.98
C ASP A 83 -4.44 3.98 -12.84
N THR A 84 -4.46 3.13 -11.83
CA THR A 84 -5.62 2.28 -11.55
C THR A 84 -6.52 2.94 -10.51
N VAL A 85 -7.75 3.23 -10.89
CA VAL A 85 -8.79 3.72 -9.98
C VAL A 85 -9.67 2.55 -9.58
N VAL A 86 -9.84 2.36 -8.26
CA VAL A 86 -10.80 1.41 -7.69
C VAL A 86 -11.92 2.21 -7.05
N TYR A 87 -13.16 1.92 -7.40
CA TYR A 87 -14.33 2.69 -6.95
C TYR A 87 -15.52 1.80 -6.59
N CYS A 88 -16.38 2.34 -5.73
CA CYS A 88 -17.64 1.71 -5.36
C CYS A 88 -18.75 2.22 -6.27
N ASP A 89 -19.23 1.39 -7.19
CA ASP A 89 -20.37 1.66 -8.05
C ASP A 89 -21.66 1.62 -7.20
N LEU A 90 -22.08 2.77 -6.67
CA LEU A 90 -23.18 2.89 -5.72
C LEU A 90 -24.55 2.94 -6.38
N ASN A 91 -24.61 3.32 -7.65
CA ASN A 91 -25.85 3.45 -8.44
C ASN A 91 -26.02 2.30 -9.45
N GLY A 92 -25.01 1.44 -9.61
CA GLY A 92 -25.05 0.25 -10.48
C GLY A 92 -24.90 0.57 -11.96
N ASN A 93 -24.48 1.81 -12.33
CA ASN A 93 -24.35 2.22 -13.73
C ASN A 93 -23.07 1.73 -14.40
N GLY A 94 -22.10 1.25 -13.62
CA GLY A 94 -20.81 0.75 -14.09
C GLY A 94 -19.80 1.82 -14.48
N ASN A 95 -20.13 3.09 -14.29
CA ASN A 95 -19.25 4.23 -14.52
C ASN A 95 -18.70 4.74 -13.21
N LEU A 96 -17.58 5.45 -13.29
CA LEU A 96 -17.00 6.16 -12.15
C LEU A 96 -17.66 7.54 -12.07
N ASP A 97 -18.41 7.78 -11.00
CA ASP A 97 -19.06 9.06 -10.73
C ASP A 97 -18.31 9.86 -9.65
N PRO A 98 -18.36 11.22 -9.69
CA PRO A 98 -17.62 12.07 -8.75
C PRO A 98 -17.97 11.85 -7.27
N ASP A 99 -19.23 11.46 -6.99
CA ASP A 99 -19.74 11.25 -5.62
C ASP A 99 -19.47 9.84 -5.08
N GLU A 100 -18.87 8.98 -5.90
CA GLU A 100 -18.58 7.61 -5.51
C GLU A 100 -17.27 7.50 -4.73
N PRO A 101 -17.24 6.69 -3.67
CA PRO A 101 -16.00 6.40 -2.95
C PRO A 101 -15.00 5.73 -3.87
N GLN A 102 -13.83 6.34 -3.97
CA GLN A 102 -12.77 5.84 -4.85
C GLN A 102 -11.39 5.95 -4.20
N ILE A 103 -10.49 5.12 -4.65
CA ILE A 103 -9.06 5.20 -4.36
C ILE A 103 -8.30 5.16 -5.67
N MET A 104 -7.29 6.01 -5.79
CA MET A 104 -6.37 6.00 -6.92
C MET A 104 -5.09 5.30 -6.51
N GLN A 105 -4.68 4.34 -7.30
CA GLN A 105 -3.37 3.71 -7.17
C GLN A 105 -2.47 4.32 -8.23
N THR A 106 -1.43 4.98 -7.76
CA THR A 106 -0.42 5.62 -8.62
C THR A 106 0.37 4.58 -9.40
N SER A 107 0.97 5.00 -10.51
CA SER A 107 1.72 4.12 -11.43
C SER A 107 2.84 3.30 -10.79
N ASP A 108 3.33 3.71 -9.61
CA ASP A 108 4.33 2.97 -8.83
C ASP A 108 3.75 1.86 -7.93
N ILE A 109 2.42 1.79 -7.78
CA ILE A 109 1.72 0.74 -7.04
C ILE A 109 0.53 0.26 -7.86
N GLN A 110 0.61 -0.96 -8.35
CA GLN A 110 -0.44 -1.53 -9.19
C GLN A 110 -0.80 -2.94 -8.74
N PHE A 111 -1.94 -3.42 -9.25
CA PHE A 111 -2.27 -4.83 -9.15
C PHE A 111 -1.26 -5.64 -9.95
N VAL A 112 -0.67 -6.64 -9.32
CA VAL A 112 0.28 -7.54 -9.95
C VAL A 112 -0.34 -8.94 -10.10
N ALA A 113 0.02 -9.62 -11.17
CA ALA A 113 -0.43 -11.00 -11.37
C ALA A 113 0.25 -11.95 -10.37
N ALA A 114 -0.45 -13.03 -10.03
CA ALA A 114 0.15 -14.11 -9.28
C ALA A 114 1.30 -14.76 -10.08
N GLY A 115 2.37 -15.11 -9.39
CA GLY A 115 3.54 -15.80 -9.99
C GLY A 115 4.82 -14.98 -9.92
N GLY A 116 5.92 -15.56 -10.39
CA GLY A 116 7.24 -14.95 -10.29
C GLY A 116 7.70 -14.77 -8.84
N SER A 117 8.04 -13.55 -8.46
CA SER A 117 8.44 -13.20 -7.08
C SER A 117 7.27 -12.95 -6.12
N VAL A 118 6.02 -12.93 -6.63
CA VAL A 118 4.83 -12.82 -5.79
C VAL A 118 4.63 -14.14 -5.06
N PRO A 119 4.60 -14.17 -3.71
CA PRO A 119 4.38 -15.39 -2.97
C PRO A 119 3.04 -16.04 -3.33
N GLY A 120 3.00 -17.36 -3.41
CA GLY A 120 1.78 -18.09 -3.71
C GLY A 120 0.70 -17.95 -2.64
N PRO A 121 -0.58 -18.19 -2.97
CA PRO A 121 -1.70 -18.01 -2.05
C PRO A 121 -1.75 -19.02 -0.91
N ALA A 122 -1.02 -20.12 -0.98
CA ALA A 122 -1.13 -21.25 -0.05
C ALA A 122 -0.99 -20.86 1.43
N SER A 123 -0.13 -19.89 1.75
CA SER A 123 0.05 -19.44 3.14
C SER A 123 -1.08 -18.55 3.67
N THR A 124 -1.98 -18.07 2.80
CA THR A 124 -3.15 -17.30 3.21
C THR A 124 -4.36 -18.17 3.51
N GLY A 125 -4.33 -19.44 3.14
CA GLY A 125 -5.48 -20.35 3.21
C GLY A 125 -6.54 -20.12 2.12
N TYR A 126 -6.26 -19.26 1.12
CA TYR A 126 -7.16 -18.99 0.00
C TYR A 126 -6.68 -19.72 -1.26
N PRO A 127 -7.58 -20.41 -1.98
CA PRO A 127 -7.17 -21.39 -3.00
C PRO A 127 -6.71 -20.81 -4.33
N ALA A 128 -7.15 -19.63 -4.70
CA ALA A 128 -6.80 -19.06 -6.01
C ALA A 128 -6.73 -17.55 -5.98
N ALA A 129 -5.79 -17.01 -6.75
CA ALA A 129 -5.72 -15.58 -7.00
C ALA A 129 -6.57 -15.23 -8.22
N VAL A 130 -7.52 -14.34 -8.04
CA VAL A 130 -8.14 -13.61 -9.12
C VAL A 130 -7.56 -12.20 -9.09
N SER A 131 -6.63 -11.92 -9.96
CA SER A 131 -6.01 -10.60 -10.06
C SER A 131 -6.13 -10.06 -11.48
N PRO A 132 -6.42 -8.78 -11.66
CA PRO A 132 -7.14 -7.89 -10.75
C PRO A 132 -8.64 -8.24 -10.75
N PRO A 133 -9.36 -8.04 -9.66
CA PRO A 133 -10.80 -8.22 -9.67
C PRO A 133 -11.41 -7.12 -10.53
N GLY A 134 -11.80 -7.42 -11.76
CA GLY A 134 -12.52 -6.45 -12.60
C GLY A 134 -13.79 -5.94 -11.93
N LYS A 135 -14.41 -6.79 -11.10
CA LYS A 135 -15.62 -6.47 -10.36
C LYS A 135 -15.79 -7.42 -9.17
N ILE A 136 -15.97 -6.88 -7.96
CA ILE A 136 -16.43 -7.60 -6.77
C ILE A 136 -17.78 -7.02 -6.38
N THR A 137 -18.81 -7.85 -6.22
CA THR A 137 -20.15 -7.41 -5.84
C THR A 137 -20.51 -7.98 -4.49
N PHE A 138 -20.90 -7.12 -3.56
CA PHE A 138 -21.47 -7.50 -2.27
C PHE A 138 -23.00 -7.48 -2.36
N ASP A 139 -23.64 -8.51 -1.81
CA ASP A 139 -25.08 -8.58 -1.68
C ASP A 139 -25.59 -7.81 -0.45
N PRO A 140 -26.91 -7.65 -0.28
CA PRO A 140 -27.49 -7.01 0.91
C PRO A 140 -27.18 -7.70 2.25
N ARG A 141 -26.71 -8.95 2.22
CA ARG A 141 -26.28 -9.68 3.43
C ARG A 141 -24.80 -9.46 3.76
N GLY A 142 -24.08 -8.77 2.86
CA GLY A 142 -22.65 -8.54 2.96
C GLY A 142 -21.79 -9.73 2.53
N THR A 143 -22.37 -10.70 1.81
CA THR A 143 -21.65 -11.78 1.16
C THR A 143 -21.26 -11.39 -0.25
N VAL A 144 -20.32 -12.08 -0.86
CA VAL A 144 -19.86 -11.77 -2.20
C VAL A 144 -20.70 -12.54 -3.21
N ILE A 145 -21.28 -11.83 -4.18
CA ILE A 145 -21.95 -12.43 -5.33
C ILE A 145 -20.92 -12.73 -6.41
N TYR A 146 -20.88 -13.98 -6.83
CA TYR A 146 -20.01 -14.41 -7.91
C TYR A 146 -20.82 -15.02 -9.06
N PRO A 147 -20.57 -14.63 -10.31
CA PRO A 147 -21.15 -15.33 -11.47
C PRO A 147 -20.36 -16.62 -11.70
N GLY A 148 -20.76 -17.72 -11.07
CA GLY A 148 -20.10 -19.02 -11.17
C GLY A 148 -19.97 -19.73 -9.81
N ALA A 149 -18.95 -20.58 -9.66
CA ALA A 149 -18.70 -21.26 -8.40
C ALA A 149 -18.21 -20.28 -7.32
N PRO A 150 -18.55 -20.51 -6.04
CA PRO A 150 -18.10 -19.67 -4.95
C PRO A 150 -16.58 -19.67 -4.90
N THR A 151 -15.98 -18.50 -4.98
CA THR A 151 -14.53 -18.34 -4.99
C THR A 151 -14.13 -17.18 -4.10
N ASP A 152 -13.04 -17.37 -3.38
CA ASP A 152 -12.40 -16.29 -2.65
C ASP A 152 -11.57 -15.42 -3.62
N TYR A 153 -11.48 -14.12 -3.34
CA TYR A 153 -10.69 -13.21 -4.13
C TYR A 153 -9.38 -12.89 -3.43
N ILE A 154 -8.30 -12.84 -4.20
CA ILE A 154 -7.02 -12.29 -3.77
C ILE A 154 -6.59 -11.22 -4.77
N SER A 155 -6.29 -10.04 -4.28
CA SER A 155 -5.69 -8.95 -5.07
C SER A 155 -4.29 -8.70 -4.57
N TYR A 156 -3.29 -8.87 -5.43
CA TYR A 156 -1.89 -8.60 -5.11
C TYR A 156 -1.53 -7.18 -5.51
N LEU A 157 -0.78 -6.51 -4.66
CA LEU A 157 -0.28 -5.16 -4.85
C LEU A 157 1.24 -5.17 -4.80
N GLY A 158 1.85 -4.54 -5.78
CA GLY A 158 3.30 -4.42 -5.90
C GLY A 158 3.69 -3.26 -6.80
N ASN A 159 4.99 -3.07 -6.97
CA ASN A 159 5.52 -2.10 -7.94
C ASN A 159 5.85 -2.82 -9.25
N PRO A 160 5.19 -2.51 -10.38
CA PRO A 160 5.45 -3.17 -11.65
C PRO A 160 6.77 -2.77 -12.28
N ALA A 161 7.32 -1.60 -11.93
CA ALA A 161 8.49 -0.99 -12.58
C ALA A 161 9.83 -1.27 -11.88
N GLY A 162 9.86 -2.05 -10.80
CA GLY A 162 11.09 -2.26 -10.04
C GLY A 162 11.15 -3.56 -9.25
N PRO A 163 12.31 -3.89 -8.71
CA PRO A 163 12.43 -5.05 -7.84
C PRO A 163 11.56 -4.85 -6.61
N ASN A 164 10.52 -5.67 -6.49
CA ASN A 164 9.69 -5.67 -5.30
C ASN A 164 10.43 -6.39 -4.17
N VAL A 165 10.70 -5.66 -3.11
CA VAL A 165 11.20 -6.22 -1.85
C VAL A 165 10.05 -6.74 -1.01
N PHE A 166 8.86 -6.13 -1.18
CA PHE A 166 7.64 -6.46 -0.47
C PHE A 166 6.43 -6.47 -1.41
N TYR A 167 5.47 -7.28 -1.06
CA TYR A 167 4.14 -7.34 -1.66
C TYR A 167 3.09 -7.17 -0.57
N SER A 168 1.93 -6.65 -0.93
CA SER A 168 0.73 -6.73 -0.11
C SER A 168 -0.37 -7.44 -0.87
N ALA A 169 -1.26 -8.08 -0.16
CA ALA A 169 -2.45 -8.69 -0.74
C ALA A 169 -3.68 -8.33 0.08
N VAL A 170 -4.81 -8.24 -0.59
CA VAL A 170 -6.11 -8.12 0.05
C VAL A 170 -6.95 -9.32 -0.40
N THR A 171 -7.44 -10.07 0.58
CA THR A 171 -8.31 -11.22 0.34
C THR A 171 -9.72 -10.88 0.74
N VAL A 172 -10.67 -11.35 -0.05
CA VAL A 172 -12.11 -11.25 0.24
C VAL A 172 -12.69 -12.65 0.14
N SER A 173 -13.18 -13.18 1.26
CA SER A 173 -13.84 -14.47 1.28
C SER A 173 -15.27 -14.37 0.75
N GLN A 174 -15.85 -15.50 0.37
CA GLN A 174 -17.25 -15.60 -0.03
C GLN A 174 -18.21 -15.00 1.01
N MET A 175 -17.91 -15.14 2.30
CA MET A 175 -18.69 -14.56 3.40
C MET A 175 -18.45 -13.06 3.59
N GLY A 176 -17.71 -12.42 2.68
CA GLY A 176 -17.39 -10.98 2.75
C GLY A 176 -16.35 -10.63 3.82
N GLN A 177 -15.55 -11.60 4.31
CA GLN A 177 -14.45 -11.30 5.20
C GLN A 177 -13.28 -10.73 4.40
N ILE A 178 -12.83 -9.55 4.78
CA ILE A 178 -11.73 -8.84 4.13
C ILE A 178 -10.52 -8.86 5.04
N LYS A 179 -9.37 -9.32 4.52
CA LYS A 179 -8.10 -9.37 5.24
C LYS A 179 -7.00 -8.77 4.39
N ALA A 180 -6.07 -8.06 5.04
CA ALA A 180 -4.87 -7.54 4.42
C ALA A 180 -3.66 -8.38 4.87
N TRP A 181 -2.75 -8.62 3.93
CA TRP A 181 -1.57 -9.45 4.10
C TRP A 181 -0.35 -8.71 3.60
N THR A 182 0.80 -9.02 4.16
CA THR A 182 2.09 -8.54 3.70
C THR A 182 3.06 -9.71 3.59
N ALA A 183 3.93 -9.67 2.60
CA ALA A 183 4.98 -10.65 2.43
C ALA A 183 6.24 -10.01 1.83
N PRO A 184 7.45 -10.44 2.23
CA PRO A 184 8.65 -10.16 1.47
C PRO A 184 8.63 -10.94 0.14
N ALA A 185 9.37 -10.49 -0.85
CA ALA A 185 9.49 -11.19 -2.13
C ALA A 185 9.99 -12.63 -1.92
N GLY A 186 9.26 -13.60 -2.47
CA GLY A 186 9.54 -15.03 -2.30
C GLY A 186 9.36 -15.60 -0.88
N GLY A 187 8.81 -14.80 0.06
CA GLY A 187 8.54 -15.23 1.43
C GLY A 187 7.13 -15.74 1.66
N SER A 188 6.70 -15.78 2.92
CA SER A 188 5.35 -16.20 3.32
C SER A 188 4.48 -15.00 3.65
N TRP A 189 3.18 -15.11 3.39
CA TRP A 189 2.19 -14.11 3.77
C TRP A 189 1.99 -14.08 5.27
N SER A 190 2.03 -12.90 5.85
CA SER A 190 1.65 -12.62 7.23
C SER A 190 0.44 -11.70 7.26
N MET A 191 -0.55 -12.04 8.10
CA MET A 191 -1.73 -11.20 8.31
C MET A 191 -1.34 -9.96 9.09
N ARG A 192 -1.92 -8.84 8.69
CA ARG A 192 -1.71 -7.54 9.31
C ARG A 192 -2.81 -7.19 10.32
#